data_747d6fb4ab195f5d5fced9fcbfe90493
#
_entry.id   747d6fb4ab195f5d5fced9fcbfe90493
#
_cell.length_a   1.000
_cell.length_b   1.000
_cell.length_c   1.000
_cell.angle_alpha   90.00
_cell.angle_beta   90.00
_cell.angle_gamma   90.00
#
_symmetry.space_group_name_H-M   'P 1'
#
loop_
_entity.id
_entity.type
_entity.pdbx_description
1 polymer ?
#
loop_
_entity_poly.entity_id
_entity_poly.type
_entity_poly.pdbx_seq_one_letter_code
_entity_poly.pdbx_strand_id
1 'polypeptide(L)'
;MLYMKWNEYGQIVGVNNAIRKYVGKEVYHEPNKTVLSWLNQNQFEHVVVLLIDAMGVSILQKHLDSSSFFLTHLKEELTTVFPPTTTAATTSLRTGKYPNETGWLGWNEYFKEKDDNIILLMNKSQYTNRIYPDFSSNTLPVPFLDEEVN
;
A
#
# COMPACT_ATOMS: atom_id res chain seq x y z
N MET A 1 -5.00 -17.04 -21.83
CA MET A 1 -5.51 -16.08 -20.86
C MET A 1 -5.20 -16.63 -19.48
N LEU A 2 -4.19 -16.10 -18.81
CA LEU A 2 -3.82 -16.55 -17.46
C LEU A 2 -4.88 -15.98 -16.49
N TYR A 3 -5.72 -16.85 -15.93
CA TYR A 3 -6.57 -16.50 -14.81
C TYR A 3 -5.72 -16.50 -13.54
N MET A 4 -5.35 -15.33 -13.03
CA MET A 4 -4.85 -15.22 -11.67
C MET A 4 -5.98 -15.54 -10.69
N LYS A 5 -5.70 -16.38 -9.72
CA LYS A 5 -6.65 -16.68 -8.64
C LYS A 5 -6.74 -15.48 -7.70
N TRP A 6 -7.91 -15.23 -7.12
CA TRP A 6 -8.12 -14.10 -6.21
C TRP A 6 -7.13 -14.04 -5.03
N ASN A 7 -6.66 -15.19 -4.55
CA ASN A 7 -5.66 -15.30 -3.49
C ASN A 7 -4.21 -14.96 -3.94
N GLU A 8 -4.01 -14.70 -5.22
CA GLU A 8 -2.72 -14.27 -5.77
C GLU A 8 -2.56 -12.74 -5.83
N TYR A 9 -3.66 -12.00 -5.57
CA TYR A 9 -3.63 -10.55 -5.47
C TYR A 9 -3.34 -10.08 -4.04
N GLY A 10 -2.76 -8.89 -3.93
CA GLY A 10 -2.63 -8.19 -2.65
C GLY A 10 -1.51 -8.69 -1.76
N GLN A 11 -0.53 -9.38 -2.29
CA GLN A 11 0.62 -9.84 -1.50
C GLN A 11 1.37 -8.70 -0.80
N ILE A 12 1.31 -7.46 -1.35
CA ILE A 12 1.89 -6.26 -0.71
C ILE A 12 1.27 -5.94 0.66
N VAL A 13 0.01 -6.36 0.91
CA VAL A 13 -0.64 -6.21 2.23
C VAL A 13 0.14 -6.93 3.32
N GLY A 14 0.69 -8.09 2.98
CA GLY A 14 1.51 -8.88 3.91
C GLY A 14 2.82 -8.20 4.31
N VAL A 15 3.34 -7.26 3.52
CA VAL A 15 4.57 -6.51 3.84
C VAL A 15 4.36 -5.64 5.08
N ASN A 16 3.29 -4.83 5.11
CA ASN A 16 2.95 -4.04 6.28
C ASN A 16 2.69 -4.92 7.49
N ASN A 17 1.91 -6.00 7.32
CA ASN A 17 1.61 -6.93 8.42
C ASN A 17 2.86 -7.64 8.96
N ALA A 18 3.89 -7.87 8.13
CA ALA A 18 5.19 -8.37 8.60
C ALA A 18 5.92 -7.34 9.47
N ILE A 19 5.92 -6.08 9.06
CA ILE A 19 6.50 -4.98 9.84
C ILE A 19 5.72 -4.79 11.15
N ARG A 20 4.39 -4.73 11.11
CA ARG A 20 3.53 -4.63 12.31
C ARG A 20 3.85 -5.74 13.31
N LYS A 21 3.94 -6.99 12.84
CA LYS A 21 4.31 -8.14 13.68
C LYS A 21 5.70 -7.99 14.29
N TYR A 22 6.67 -7.54 13.50
CA TYR A 22 8.03 -7.34 13.95
C TYR A 22 8.13 -6.30 15.07
N VAL A 23 7.39 -5.18 14.96
CA VAL A 23 7.37 -4.12 15.98
C VAL A 23 6.34 -4.34 17.09
N GLY A 24 5.69 -5.50 17.16
CA GLY A 24 4.74 -5.85 18.20
C GLY A 24 3.37 -5.15 18.11
N LYS A 25 3.00 -4.67 16.93
CA LYS A 25 1.67 -4.08 16.66
C LYS A 25 0.66 -5.12 16.23
N GLU A 26 -0.64 -4.78 16.30
CA GLU A 26 -1.74 -5.62 15.82
C GLU A 26 -1.54 -5.98 14.35
N VAL A 27 -1.81 -7.24 14.02
CA VAL A 27 -1.69 -7.82 12.67
C VAL A 27 -3.08 -8.10 12.13
N TYR A 28 -3.40 -7.56 10.95
CA TYR A 28 -4.74 -7.70 10.35
C TYR A 28 -4.84 -8.88 9.39
N HIS A 29 -3.75 -9.19 8.70
CA HIS A 29 -3.68 -10.28 7.71
C HIS A 29 -2.36 -11.05 7.83
N GLU A 30 -2.27 -12.17 7.12
CA GLU A 30 -1.07 -13.01 7.12
C GLU A 30 0.18 -12.20 6.73
N PRO A 31 1.18 -12.13 7.60
CA PRO A 31 2.42 -11.43 7.32
C PRO A 31 3.20 -12.07 6.18
N ASN A 32 3.84 -11.25 5.34
CA ASN A 32 4.79 -11.76 4.36
C ASN A 32 5.96 -12.46 5.07
N LYS A 33 6.14 -13.75 4.77
CA LYS A 33 7.10 -14.63 5.47
C LYS A 33 8.55 -14.24 5.17
N THR A 34 8.84 -13.86 3.94
CA THR A 34 10.19 -13.43 3.51
C THR A 34 10.61 -12.18 4.26
N VAL A 35 9.74 -11.16 4.27
CA VAL A 35 10.00 -9.89 4.96
C VAL A 35 10.14 -10.12 6.46
N LEU A 36 9.21 -10.85 7.08
CA LEU A 36 9.23 -11.10 8.52
C LEU A 36 10.48 -11.89 8.94
N SER A 37 10.84 -12.92 8.17
CA SER A 37 12.05 -13.71 8.44
C SER A 37 13.31 -12.84 8.36
N TRP A 38 13.40 -11.99 7.34
CA TRP A 38 14.53 -11.10 7.15
C TRP A 38 14.65 -10.06 8.28
N LEU A 39 13.53 -9.46 8.71
CA LEU A 39 13.49 -8.54 9.85
C LEU A 39 13.96 -9.21 11.15
N ASN A 40 13.45 -10.40 11.45
CA ASN A 40 13.79 -11.13 12.67
C ASN A 40 15.26 -11.59 12.71
N GLN A 41 15.84 -11.94 11.56
CA GLN A 41 17.24 -12.37 11.48
C GLN A 41 18.24 -11.23 11.73
N ASN A 42 17.88 -10.01 11.34
CA ASN A 42 18.78 -8.86 11.42
C ASN A 42 18.55 -7.96 12.64
N GLN A 43 17.40 -8.06 13.31
CA GLN A 43 17.04 -7.32 14.53
C GLN A 43 17.27 -5.80 14.42
N PHE A 44 16.67 -5.18 13.40
CA PHE A 44 16.82 -3.76 13.13
C PHE A 44 16.15 -2.89 14.20
N GLU A 45 16.81 -1.84 14.64
CA GLU A 45 16.22 -0.77 15.48
C GLU A 45 15.21 0.08 14.72
N HIS A 46 15.48 0.33 13.43
CA HIS A 46 14.65 1.16 12.57
C HIS A 46 14.35 0.45 11.25
N VAL A 47 13.11 0.53 10.82
CA VAL A 47 12.65 0.01 9.52
C VAL A 47 12.11 1.17 8.70
N VAL A 48 12.74 1.43 7.55
CA VAL A 48 12.29 2.45 6.60
C VAL A 48 11.71 1.77 5.36
N VAL A 49 10.46 2.09 5.03
CA VAL A 49 9.80 1.62 3.81
C VAL A 49 9.86 2.71 2.76
N LEU A 50 10.59 2.45 1.67
CA LEU A 50 10.62 3.33 0.52
C LEU A 50 9.73 2.75 -0.58
N LEU A 51 8.58 3.37 -0.81
CA LEU A 51 7.67 3.01 -1.89
C LEU A 51 7.95 3.89 -3.12
N ILE A 52 8.32 3.24 -4.22
CA ILE A 52 8.59 3.92 -5.49
C ILE A 52 7.48 3.55 -6.47
N ASP A 53 6.68 4.52 -6.87
CA ASP A 53 5.59 4.33 -7.82
C ASP A 53 6.12 4.09 -9.24
N ALA A 54 5.34 3.39 -10.06
CA ALA A 54 5.66 3.06 -11.45
C ALA A 54 6.99 2.30 -11.68
N MET A 55 7.61 1.73 -10.64
CA MET A 55 8.87 1.01 -10.71
C MET A 55 8.70 -0.48 -10.40
N GLY A 56 7.92 -1.18 -11.24
CA GLY A 56 7.74 -2.62 -11.11
C GLY A 56 8.98 -3.43 -11.52
N VAL A 57 9.04 -4.68 -11.06
CA VAL A 57 10.19 -5.60 -11.31
C VAL A 57 10.51 -5.73 -12.80
N SER A 58 9.52 -5.83 -13.68
CA SER A 58 9.70 -5.89 -15.12
C SER A 58 10.43 -4.66 -15.72
N ILE A 59 10.18 -3.48 -15.14
CA ILE A 59 10.86 -2.24 -15.53
C ILE A 59 12.31 -2.27 -15.06
N LEU A 60 12.55 -2.69 -13.82
CA LEU A 60 13.91 -2.85 -13.29
C LEU A 60 14.73 -3.80 -14.15
N GLN A 61 14.18 -4.98 -14.45
CA GLN A 61 14.85 -6.01 -15.26
C GLN A 61 15.13 -5.56 -16.70
N LYS A 62 14.25 -4.71 -17.27
CA LYS A 62 14.41 -4.20 -18.63
C LYS A 62 15.46 -3.10 -18.76
N HIS A 63 15.59 -2.25 -17.73
CA HIS A 63 16.35 -1.00 -17.83
C HIS A 63 17.59 -0.93 -16.94
N LEU A 64 17.78 -1.87 -16.03
CA LEU A 64 18.93 -1.90 -15.16
C LEU A 64 19.83 -3.08 -15.47
N ASP A 65 21.14 -2.88 -15.30
CA ASP A 65 22.10 -3.95 -15.33
C ASP A 65 21.89 -4.92 -14.18
N SER A 66 22.15 -6.21 -14.39
CA SER A 66 21.99 -7.26 -13.38
C SER A 66 22.81 -7.04 -12.10
N SER A 67 23.89 -6.26 -12.18
CA SER A 67 24.72 -5.86 -11.05
C SER A 67 24.19 -4.63 -10.29
N SER A 68 23.09 -4.03 -10.76
CA SER A 68 22.50 -2.85 -10.10
C SER A 68 22.03 -3.14 -8.68
N PHE A 69 22.06 -2.12 -7.83
CA PHE A 69 21.64 -2.23 -6.43
C PHE A 69 20.26 -2.87 -6.27
N PHE A 70 19.28 -2.44 -7.06
CA PHE A 70 17.90 -2.95 -6.94
C PHE A 70 17.79 -4.43 -7.32
N LEU A 71 18.47 -4.88 -8.39
CA LEU A 71 18.38 -6.27 -8.82
C LEU A 71 19.20 -7.21 -7.93
N THR A 72 20.36 -6.77 -7.45
CA THR A 72 21.18 -7.58 -6.53
C THR A 72 20.55 -7.74 -5.14
N HIS A 73 19.69 -6.80 -4.74
CA HIS A 73 19.00 -6.84 -3.45
C HIS A 73 17.53 -7.26 -3.55
N LEU A 74 17.05 -7.62 -4.75
CA LEU A 74 15.69 -8.12 -4.93
C LEU A 74 15.50 -9.42 -4.14
N LYS A 75 14.58 -9.43 -3.20
CA LYS A 75 14.29 -10.59 -2.34
C LYS A 75 13.06 -11.37 -2.80
N GLU A 76 12.06 -10.65 -3.27
CA GLU A 76 10.79 -11.24 -3.66
C GLU A 76 10.05 -10.33 -4.64
N GLU A 77 9.31 -10.92 -5.56
CA GLU A 77 8.36 -10.24 -6.42
C GLU A 77 6.97 -10.45 -5.87
N LEU A 78 6.25 -9.36 -5.62
CA LEU A 78 4.93 -9.38 -5.00
C LEU A 78 3.89 -8.81 -5.94
N THR A 79 2.67 -9.35 -5.87
CA THR A 79 1.52 -8.78 -6.57
C THR A 79 0.94 -7.61 -5.79
N THR A 80 0.47 -6.60 -6.53
CA THR A 80 -0.30 -5.51 -5.97
C THR A 80 -1.74 -5.94 -5.64
N VAL A 81 -2.50 -5.05 -5.03
CA VAL A 81 -3.92 -5.24 -4.73
C VAL A 81 -4.80 -5.07 -5.98
N PHE A 82 -6.08 -5.44 -5.86
CA PHE A 82 -7.09 -5.14 -6.87
C PHE A 82 -8.16 -4.21 -6.25
N PRO A 83 -8.53 -3.11 -6.94
CA PRO A 83 -7.98 -2.63 -8.21
C PRO A 83 -6.53 -2.15 -8.07
N PRO A 84 -5.68 -2.31 -9.12
CA PRO A 84 -4.26 -1.97 -9.07
C PRO A 84 -4.03 -0.48 -9.33
N THR A 85 -4.70 0.37 -8.57
CA THR A 85 -4.54 1.83 -8.63
C THR A 85 -3.51 2.29 -7.59
N THR A 86 -2.84 3.40 -7.84
CA THR A 86 -1.89 4.00 -6.88
C THR A 86 -2.54 4.20 -5.52
N THR A 87 -3.75 4.74 -5.48
CA THR A 87 -4.48 5.00 -4.24
C THR A 87 -4.75 3.72 -3.46
N ALA A 88 -5.29 2.70 -4.10
CA ALA A 88 -5.56 1.42 -3.44
C ALA A 88 -4.28 0.73 -2.95
N ALA A 89 -3.25 0.67 -3.80
CA ALA A 89 -2.00 0.00 -3.48
C ALA A 89 -1.22 0.69 -2.35
N THR A 90 -1.08 2.02 -2.41
CA THR A 90 -0.37 2.78 -1.37
C THR A 90 -1.11 2.72 -0.03
N THR A 91 -2.44 2.83 -0.06
CA THR A 91 -3.26 2.70 1.15
C THR A 91 -3.13 1.31 1.76
N SER A 92 -3.21 0.26 0.95
CA SER A 92 -3.06 -1.11 1.45
C SER A 92 -1.67 -1.37 2.05
N LEU A 93 -0.61 -0.86 1.41
CA LEU A 93 0.74 -0.99 1.95
C LEU A 93 0.91 -0.22 3.27
N ARG A 94 0.26 0.93 3.44
CA ARG A 94 0.35 1.76 4.65
C ARG A 94 -0.48 1.22 5.81
N THR A 95 -1.66 0.68 5.52
CA THR A 95 -2.61 0.23 6.55
C THR A 95 -2.48 -1.26 6.89
N GLY A 96 -1.91 -2.06 6.00
CA GLY A 96 -1.92 -3.52 6.12
C GLY A 96 -3.29 -4.14 5.87
N LYS A 97 -4.21 -3.42 5.22
CA LYS A 97 -5.59 -3.86 4.92
C LYS A 97 -5.84 -3.86 3.42
N TYR A 98 -6.82 -4.66 2.99
CA TYR A 98 -7.21 -4.72 1.58
C TYR A 98 -8.08 -3.51 1.17
N PRO A 99 -8.17 -3.20 -0.14
CA PRO A 99 -8.96 -2.06 -0.63
C PRO A 99 -10.45 -2.12 -0.25
N ASN A 100 -11.04 -3.31 -0.20
CA ASN A 100 -12.42 -3.50 0.25
C ASN A 100 -12.65 -3.22 1.75
N GLU A 101 -11.59 -3.23 2.54
CA GLU A 101 -11.64 -2.89 3.98
C GLU A 101 -11.42 -1.39 4.18
N THR A 102 -10.57 -0.77 3.34
CA THR A 102 -10.25 0.65 3.46
C THR A 102 -11.24 1.55 2.73
N GLY A 103 -11.95 1.02 1.73
CA GLY A 103 -12.82 1.78 0.84
C GLY A 103 -12.08 2.64 -0.20
N TRP A 104 -10.73 2.63 -0.21
CA TRP A 104 -9.92 3.41 -1.15
C TRP A 104 -9.62 2.60 -2.40
N LEU A 105 -10.48 2.75 -3.41
CA LEU A 105 -10.47 1.88 -4.59
C LEU A 105 -9.87 2.55 -5.83
N GLY A 106 -10.01 3.87 -5.97
CA GLY A 106 -9.64 4.59 -7.17
C GLY A 106 -8.91 5.90 -6.91
N TRP A 107 -8.58 6.58 -8.01
CA TRP A 107 -7.95 7.90 -7.95
C TRP A 107 -8.91 8.95 -7.37
N ASN A 108 -10.18 8.82 -7.71
CA ASN A 108 -11.27 9.65 -7.22
C ASN A 108 -12.49 8.80 -6.91
N GLU A 109 -13.27 9.22 -5.94
CA GLU A 109 -14.51 8.56 -5.52
C GLU A 109 -15.60 9.58 -5.21
N TYR A 110 -16.86 9.18 -5.45
CA TYR A 110 -18.02 10.00 -5.13
C TYR A 110 -18.40 9.85 -3.67
N PHE A 111 -18.50 10.96 -2.96
CA PHE A 111 -18.95 11.02 -1.57
C PHE A 111 -20.31 11.69 -1.49
N LYS A 112 -21.32 10.89 -1.18
CA LYS A 112 -22.70 11.34 -1.10
C LYS A 112 -22.90 12.49 -0.08
N GLU A 113 -22.19 12.45 1.04
CA GLU A 113 -22.25 13.44 2.11
C GLU A 113 -21.69 14.81 1.68
N LYS A 114 -20.90 14.83 0.65
CA LYS A 114 -20.30 16.04 0.06
C LYS A 114 -20.94 16.42 -1.27
N ASP A 115 -21.72 15.50 -1.86
CA ASP A 115 -22.25 15.59 -3.22
C ASP A 115 -21.15 15.93 -4.24
N ASP A 116 -19.98 15.27 -4.10
CA ASP A 116 -18.81 15.59 -4.92
C ASP A 116 -17.96 14.33 -5.18
N ASN A 117 -17.25 14.34 -6.32
CA ASN A 117 -16.17 13.43 -6.60
C ASN A 117 -14.85 14.01 -6.07
N ILE A 118 -14.19 13.29 -5.18
CA ILE A 118 -12.98 13.76 -4.51
C ILE A 118 -11.77 12.96 -5.00
N ILE A 119 -10.73 13.69 -5.45
CA ILE A 119 -9.41 13.12 -5.72
C ILE A 119 -8.77 12.80 -4.39
N LEU A 120 -8.70 11.51 -4.06
CA LEU A 120 -8.42 11.02 -2.71
C LEU A 120 -7.06 11.48 -2.17
N LEU A 121 -6.00 11.30 -2.96
CA LEU A 121 -4.64 11.67 -2.52
C LEU A 121 -4.41 13.19 -2.38
N MET A 122 -5.30 13.99 -2.97
CA MET A 122 -5.20 15.45 -2.95
C MET A 122 -6.22 16.12 -2.02
N ASN A 123 -7.19 15.34 -1.51
CA ASN A 123 -8.32 15.83 -0.72
C ASN A 123 -9.05 16.98 -1.42
N LYS A 124 -9.25 16.87 -2.74
CA LYS A 124 -9.71 17.96 -3.60
C LYS A 124 -10.86 17.49 -4.48
N SER A 125 -11.85 18.37 -4.70
CA SER A 125 -12.90 18.14 -5.69
C SER A 125 -12.31 17.92 -7.08
N GLN A 126 -12.86 16.93 -7.79
CA GLN A 126 -12.50 16.69 -9.19
C GLN A 126 -12.98 17.80 -10.13
N TYR A 127 -14.09 18.45 -9.82
CA TYR A 127 -14.76 19.40 -10.72
C TYR A 127 -14.55 20.85 -10.34
N THR A 128 -14.20 21.10 -9.09
CA THR A 128 -13.93 22.44 -8.57
C THR A 128 -12.53 22.51 -7.97
N ASN A 129 -12.13 23.68 -7.49
CA ASN A 129 -10.87 23.80 -6.75
C ASN A 129 -11.06 23.67 -5.23
N ARG A 130 -12.24 23.19 -4.79
CA ARG A 130 -12.53 23.02 -3.37
C ARG A 130 -11.61 21.98 -2.74
N ILE A 131 -10.99 22.32 -1.65
CA ILE A 131 -10.15 21.43 -0.83
C ILE A 131 -10.98 20.97 0.36
N TYR A 132 -10.80 19.71 0.74
CA TYR A 132 -11.44 19.08 1.90
C TYR A 132 -10.35 18.70 2.93
N PRO A 133 -9.90 19.65 3.77
CA PRO A 133 -8.73 19.46 4.64
C PRO A 133 -8.91 18.31 5.65
N ASP A 134 -10.14 18.09 6.12
CA ASP A 134 -10.45 17.07 7.13
C ASP A 134 -10.95 15.75 6.51
N PHE A 135 -10.77 15.58 5.20
CA PHE A 135 -11.36 14.44 4.50
C PHE A 135 -10.73 13.10 4.91
N SER A 136 -9.44 13.09 5.17
CA SER A 136 -8.69 11.86 5.47
C SER A 136 -8.97 11.26 6.85
N SER A 137 -9.39 12.05 7.82
CA SER A 137 -9.54 11.58 9.21
C SER A 137 -10.97 11.19 9.59
N ASN A 138 -11.99 11.77 8.96
CA ASN A 138 -13.37 11.67 9.45
C ASN A 138 -14.37 11.04 8.45
N THR A 139 -13.97 10.72 7.23
CA THR A 139 -14.91 10.36 6.17
C THR A 139 -14.79 8.89 5.73
N LEU A 140 -13.70 8.24 6.04
CA LEU A 140 -13.50 6.84 5.71
C LEU A 140 -13.75 5.94 6.93
N PRO A 141 -14.32 4.75 6.73
CA PRO A 141 -14.58 3.81 7.81
C PRO A 141 -13.30 3.27 8.47
N VAL A 142 -12.14 3.60 7.91
CA VAL A 142 -10.82 3.23 8.46
C VAL A 142 -9.96 4.48 8.50
N PRO A 143 -9.42 4.89 9.66
CA PRO A 143 -8.47 5.98 9.73
C PRO A 143 -7.26 5.66 8.84
N PHE A 144 -6.87 6.62 8.01
CA PHE A 144 -5.81 6.46 7.02
C PHE A 144 -4.42 6.24 7.63
N LEU A 145 -4.26 6.68 8.85
CA LEU A 145 -3.09 6.45 9.71
C LEU A 145 -3.62 6.04 11.09
N ASP A 146 -3.17 4.93 11.60
CA ASP A 146 -3.18 4.74 13.04
C ASP A 146 -2.35 5.92 13.60
N GLU A 147 -2.94 6.74 14.47
CA GLU A 147 -2.28 7.88 15.10
C GLU A 147 -0.99 7.52 15.88
N GLU A 148 -0.70 6.24 15.94
CA GLU A 148 0.45 5.65 16.63
C GLU A 148 1.68 5.38 15.74
N VAL A 149 1.73 5.86 14.50
CA VAL A 149 2.91 5.75 13.62
C VAL A 149 3.76 7.03 13.65
N ASN A 150 3.70 7.79 14.73
CA ASN A 150 4.65 8.86 15.03
C ASN A 150 5.85 8.33 15.82
#